data_0a5da01dea4e5056f401fdb62be39aff
#
_entry.id   0a5da01dea4e5056f401fdb62be39aff
#
_cell.length_a   1.000
_cell.length_b   1.000
_cell.length_c   1.000
_cell.angle_alpha   90.00
_cell.angle_beta   90.00
_cell.angle_gamma   90.00
#
_symmetry.space_group_name_H-M   'P 1'
#
loop_
_entity.id
_entity.type
_entity.pdbx_description
1 polymer ?
#
loop_
_entity_poly.entity_id
_entity_poly.type
_entity_poly.pdbx_seq_one_letter_code
_entity_poly.pdbx_strand_id
1 'polypeptide(L)'
;MELRLTYQEISKLIESKAGRALPIAYGGSSHTVRVSYDVDMLFKSTNIGLDLTVEEVSDGNITISYNGGMGIDFMVRQAIGMAKSRPGGELIEPLDGNRILLALGKNQQAGTLLERIELRDIRFDEQYAIIDFVPKAI
;
A
#
# COMPACT_ATOMS: atom_id res chain seq x y z
N MET A 1 18.39 -8.65 4.56
CA MET A 1 17.83 -9.50 3.49
C MET A 1 16.85 -8.67 2.67
N GLU A 2 16.64 -9.06 1.43
CA GLU A 2 15.92 -8.23 0.50
C GLU A 2 14.99 -9.10 -0.34
N LEU A 3 13.73 -8.70 -0.45
CA LEU A 3 12.76 -9.32 -1.35
C LEU A 3 12.42 -8.31 -2.44
N ARG A 4 12.52 -8.72 -3.70
CA ARG A 4 12.19 -7.88 -4.85
C ARG A 4 10.94 -8.41 -5.54
N LEU A 5 9.98 -7.53 -5.79
CA LEU A 5 8.76 -7.84 -6.51
C LEU A 5 8.62 -6.89 -7.69
N THR A 6 8.30 -7.42 -8.86
CA THR A 6 7.94 -6.56 -9.98
C THR A 6 6.58 -5.92 -9.73
N TYR A 7 6.32 -4.79 -10.36
CA TYR A 7 5.02 -4.14 -10.23
C TYR A 7 3.89 -5.02 -10.76
N GLN A 8 4.18 -5.82 -11.77
CA GLN A 8 3.21 -6.77 -12.30
C GLN A 8 2.86 -7.84 -11.27
N GLU A 9 3.86 -8.37 -10.55
CA GLU A 9 3.63 -9.34 -9.49
C GLU A 9 2.76 -8.76 -8.37
N ILE A 10 3.03 -7.51 -7.98
CA ILE A 10 2.24 -6.83 -6.96
C ILE A 10 0.79 -6.62 -7.44
N SER A 11 0.62 -6.17 -8.68
CA SER A 11 -0.72 -5.98 -9.26
C SER A 11 -1.53 -7.29 -9.28
N LYS A 12 -0.88 -8.39 -9.59
CA LYS A 12 -1.52 -9.72 -9.56
C LYS A 12 -1.92 -10.14 -8.16
N LEU A 13 -1.08 -9.86 -7.17
CA LEU A 13 -1.40 -10.15 -5.77
C LEU A 13 -2.62 -9.33 -5.31
N ILE A 14 -2.66 -8.06 -5.66
CA ILE A 14 -3.80 -7.19 -5.33
C ILE A 14 -5.06 -7.71 -5.99
N GLU A 15 -4.97 -8.07 -7.27
CA GLU A 15 -6.11 -8.61 -8.01
C GLU A 15 -6.66 -9.88 -7.36
N SER A 16 -5.77 -10.78 -6.92
CA SER A 16 -6.18 -12.03 -6.28
C SER A 16 -6.88 -11.80 -4.93
N LYS A 17 -6.53 -10.73 -4.21
CA LYS A 17 -7.10 -10.43 -2.89
C LYS A 17 -8.31 -9.50 -2.97
N ALA A 18 -8.26 -8.52 -3.84
CA ALA A 18 -9.30 -7.49 -3.95
C ALA A 18 -10.30 -7.76 -5.08
N GLY A 19 -10.03 -8.73 -5.95
CA GLY A 19 -10.88 -9.04 -7.10
C GLY A 19 -10.77 -8.01 -8.22
N ARG A 20 -9.82 -7.09 -8.14
CA ARG A 20 -9.68 -6.00 -9.10
C ARG A 20 -8.20 -5.64 -9.26
N ALA A 21 -7.76 -5.53 -10.51
CA ALA A 21 -6.40 -5.11 -10.82
C ALA A 21 -6.23 -3.62 -10.59
N LEU A 22 -5.13 -3.24 -9.95
CA LEU A 22 -4.71 -1.85 -9.82
C LEU A 22 -3.33 -1.72 -10.46
N PRO A 23 -3.21 -0.98 -11.57
CA PRO A 23 -1.89 -0.72 -12.16
C PRO A 23 -1.03 0.07 -11.19
N ILE A 24 0.18 -0.41 -10.97
CA ILE A 24 1.15 0.19 -10.07
C ILE A 24 2.43 0.46 -10.86
N ALA A 25 3.03 1.63 -10.65
CA ALA A 25 4.25 2.02 -11.32
C ALA A 25 5.17 2.81 -10.39
N TYR A 26 6.43 2.90 -10.76
CA TYR A 26 7.39 3.74 -10.04
C TYR A 26 6.90 5.20 -10.02
N GLY A 27 6.94 5.82 -8.85
CA GLY A 27 6.42 7.18 -8.65
C GLY A 27 7.47 8.29 -8.75
N GLY A 28 8.70 7.98 -9.16
CA GLY A 28 9.74 8.99 -9.36
C GLY A 28 10.68 9.22 -8.19
N SER A 29 10.47 8.55 -7.06
CA SER A 29 11.38 8.58 -5.92
C SER A 29 11.50 7.21 -5.29
N SER A 30 12.53 7.01 -4.47
CA SER A 30 12.82 5.70 -3.87
C SER A 30 11.74 5.20 -2.91
N HIS A 31 10.84 6.05 -2.45
CA HIS A 31 9.79 5.66 -1.50
C HIS A 31 8.38 5.94 -2.03
N THR A 32 8.24 6.28 -3.30
CA THR A 32 6.96 6.63 -3.91
C THR A 32 6.58 5.67 -5.02
N VAL A 33 5.35 5.20 -4.98
CA VAL A 33 4.75 4.39 -6.04
C VAL A 33 3.47 5.10 -6.51
N ARG A 34 3.16 4.96 -7.80
CA ARG A 34 1.94 5.52 -8.38
C ARG A 34 0.93 4.41 -8.62
N VAL A 35 -0.28 4.62 -8.14
CA VAL A 35 -1.41 3.72 -8.36
C VAL A 35 -2.40 4.41 -9.28
N SER A 36 -2.87 3.69 -10.31
CA SER A 36 -3.88 4.20 -11.22
C SER A 36 -5.20 3.47 -10.96
N TYR A 37 -6.28 4.21 -11.01
CA TYR A 37 -7.61 3.67 -10.72
C TYR A 37 -8.64 4.31 -11.63
N ASP A 38 -9.49 3.48 -12.24
CA ASP A 38 -10.58 3.95 -13.09
C ASP A 38 -11.85 4.11 -12.27
N VAL A 39 -12.42 5.30 -12.32
CA VAL A 39 -13.68 5.61 -11.64
C VAL A 39 -14.74 5.83 -12.70
N ASP A 40 -15.83 5.07 -12.58
CA ASP A 40 -16.97 5.25 -13.46
C ASP A 40 -17.82 6.42 -12.98
N MET A 41 -17.94 7.43 -13.84
CA MET A 41 -18.84 8.55 -13.64
C MET A 41 -20.06 8.38 -14.54
N LEU A 42 -21.12 9.13 -14.29
CA LEU A 42 -22.42 8.98 -14.94
C LEU A 42 -22.37 8.79 -16.47
N PHE A 43 -21.42 9.42 -17.16
CA PHE A 43 -21.34 9.36 -18.62
C PHE A 43 -19.94 9.01 -19.15
N LYS A 44 -18.96 8.81 -18.28
CA LYS A 44 -17.62 8.45 -18.71
C LYS A 44 -16.83 7.81 -17.57
N SER A 45 -15.80 7.09 -17.96
CA SER A 45 -14.80 6.57 -17.04
C SER A 45 -13.64 7.56 -16.96
N THR A 46 -13.17 7.84 -15.76
CA THR A 46 -12.03 8.74 -15.52
C THR A 46 -10.92 7.97 -14.82
N ASN A 47 -9.72 8.05 -15.37
CA ASN A 47 -8.54 7.47 -14.74
C ASN A 47 -7.95 8.45 -13.72
N ILE A 48 -7.72 7.98 -12.51
CA ILE A 48 -7.17 8.78 -11.42
C ILE A 48 -5.82 8.20 -11.03
N GLY A 49 -4.80 9.05 -10.99
CA GLY A 49 -3.47 8.70 -10.49
C GLY A 49 -3.30 9.15 -9.05
N LEU A 50 -2.75 8.29 -8.23
CA LEU A 50 -2.52 8.53 -6.82
C LEU A 50 -1.08 8.15 -6.49
N ASP A 51 -0.31 9.08 -5.91
CA ASP A 51 1.04 8.81 -5.45
C ASP A 51 1.00 8.40 -3.99
N LEU A 52 1.58 7.24 -3.69
CA LEU A 52 1.71 6.72 -2.33
C LEU A 52 3.19 6.75 -1.95
N THR A 53 3.50 7.40 -0.85
CA THR A 53 4.86 7.51 -0.35
C THR A 53 4.98 6.80 1.00
N VAL A 54 5.91 5.86 1.09
CA VAL A 54 6.24 5.21 2.37
C VAL A 54 7.10 6.18 3.16
N GLU A 55 6.55 6.72 4.25
CA GLU A 55 7.26 7.70 5.08
C GLU A 55 8.04 7.04 6.20
N GLU A 56 7.52 5.97 6.77
CA GLU A 56 8.15 5.31 7.90
C GLU A 56 7.78 3.84 7.93
N VAL A 57 8.75 3.00 8.29
CA VAL A 57 8.55 1.58 8.57
C VAL A 57 9.14 1.30 9.95
N SER A 58 8.31 0.92 10.91
CA SER A 58 8.76 0.71 12.29
C SER A 58 7.85 -0.29 13.01
N ASP A 59 8.43 -1.34 13.56
CA ASP A 59 7.73 -2.32 14.39
C ASP A 59 6.49 -2.94 13.74
N GLY A 60 6.57 -3.21 12.44
CA GLY A 60 5.44 -3.76 11.70
C GLY A 60 4.39 -2.73 11.31
N ASN A 61 4.62 -1.47 11.59
CA ASN A 61 3.75 -0.37 11.18
C ASN A 61 4.36 0.36 9.98
N ILE A 62 3.56 0.60 8.97
CA ILE A 62 3.98 1.34 7.78
C ILE A 62 3.12 2.59 7.68
N THR A 63 3.77 3.75 7.71
CA THR A 63 3.08 5.03 7.52
C THR A 63 3.22 5.44 6.06
N ILE A 64 2.09 5.67 5.42
CA ILE A 64 2.03 6.02 4.00
C ILE A 64 1.29 7.35 3.86
N SER A 65 1.88 8.29 3.13
CA SER A 65 1.19 9.49 2.70
C SER A 65 0.67 9.32 1.29
N TYR A 66 -0.41 10.00 0.97
CA TYR A 66 -0.96 9.96 -0.39
C TYR A 66 -1.13 11.37 -0.92
N ASN A 67 -0.94 11.50 -2.23
CA ASN A 67 -1.07 12.75 -2.94
C ASN A 67 -1.72 12.50 -4.30
N GLY A 68 -2.63 13.36 -4.67
CA GLY A 68 -3.35 13.26 -5.94
C GLY A 68 -4.06 14.55 -6.24
N GLY A 69 -4.93 14.52 -7.24
CA GLY A 69 -5.70 15.69 -7.63
C GLY A 69 -6.80 16.05 -6.64
N MET A 70 -7.58 17.05 -7.00
CA MET A 70 -8.70 17.52 -6.22
C MET A 70 -9.72 16.37 -6.00
N GLY A 71 -10.21 16.24 -4.78
CA GLY A 71 -11.17 15.20 -4.44
C GLY A 71 -10.57 13.85 -4.06
N ILE A 72 -9.25 13.69 -4.19
CA ILE A 72 -8.57 12.43 -3.85
C ILE A 72 -8.72 12.08 -2.37
N ASP A 73 -8.64 13.06 -1.49
CA ASP A 73 -8.79 12.81 -0.06
C ASP A 73 -10.13 12.15 0.27
N PHE A 74 -11.20 12.67 -0.29
CA PHE A 74 -12.54 12.09 -0.12
C PHE A 74 -12.59 10.66 -0.66
N MET A 75 -12.03 10.41 -1.83
CA MET A 75 -12.04 9.10 -2.45
C MET A 75 -11.24 8.07 -1.66
N VAL A 76 -10.07 8.48 -1.13
CA VAL A 76 -9.24 7.61 -0.30
C VAL A 76 -9.98 7.26 0.99
N ARG A 77 -10.60 8.23 1.65
CA ARG A 77 -11.38 7.98 2.87
C ARG A 77 -12.56 7.05 2.62
N GLN A 78 -13.23 7.20 1.49
CA GLN A 78 -14.32 6.32 1.11
C GLN A 78 -13.83 4.90 0.84
N ALA A 79 -12.70 4.77 0.14
CA ALA A 79 -12.10 3.46 -0.14
C ALA A 79 -11.68 2.75 1.15
N ILE A 80 -11.11 3.48 2.11
CA ILE A 80 -10.74 2.94 3.43
C ILE A 80 -11.98 2.45 4.16
N GLY A 81 -13.06 3.22 4.15
CA GLY A 81 -14.31 2.82 4.78
C GLY A 81 -14.87 1.52 4.22
N MET A 82 -14.77 1.34 2.91
CA MET A 82 -15.17 0.11 2.24
C MET A 82 -14.24 -1.06 2.58
N ALA A 83 -12.94 -0.82 2.63
CA ALA A 83 -11.94 -1.84 2.94
C ALA A 83 -12.09 -2.36 4.38
N LYS A 84 -12.48 -1.52 5.33
CA LYS A 84 -12.65 -1.92 6.73
C LYS A 84 -13.74 -2.96 6.92
N SER A 85 -14.70 -3.06 6.02
CA SER A 85 -15.76 -4.06 6.08
C SER A 85 -15.35 -5.40 5.47
N ARG A 86 -14.14 -5.52 4.92
CA ARG A 86 -13.62 -6.73 4.28
C ARG A 86 -12.52 -7.37 5.14
N PRO A 87 -12.27 -8.68 4.95
CA PRO A 87 -11.13 -9.33 5.61
C PRO A 87 -9.82 -8.60 5.30
N GLY A 88 -9.02 -8.34 6.33
CA GLY A 88 -7.77 -7.58 6.19
C GLY A 88 -7.92 -6.08 6.38
N GLY A 89 -9.12 -5.56 6.43
CA GLY A 89 -9.35 -4.12 6.63
C GLY A 89 -8.96 -3.60 7.99
N GLU A 90 -8.81 -4.47 8.97
CA GLU A 90 -8.32 -4.12 10.30
C GLU A 90 -6.90 -3.60 10.31
N LEU A 91 -6.13 -3.83 9.25
CA LEU A 91 -4.77 -3.33 9.10
C LEU A 91 -4.72 -1.83 8.85
N ILE A 92 -5.77 -1.26 8.29
CA ILE A 92 -5.76 0.10 7.74
C ILE A 92 -6.34 1.06 8.77
N GLU A 93 -5.58 2.11 9.10
CA GLU A 93 -6.01 3.15 10.01
C GLU A 93 -5.73 4.52 9.39
N PRO A 94 -6.76 5.35 9.17
CA PRO A 94 -6.53 6.70 8.67
C PRO A 94 -5.89 7.57 9.74
N LEU A 95 -4.94 8.40 9.32
CA LEU A 95 -4.27 9.38 10.18
C LEU A 95 -4.61 10.80 9.71
N ASP A 96 -4.23 11.79 10.51
CA ASP A 96 -4.39 13.18 10.12
C ASP A 96 -3.47 13.53 8.95
N GLY A 97 -3.91 14.43 8.08
CA GLY A 97 -3.14 14.97 6.97
C GLY A 97 -2.80 13.92 5.93
N ASN A 98 -3.59 13.51 5.07
CA ASN A 98 -3.32 12.64 3.92
C ASN A 98 -2.38 11.47 4.23
N ARG A 99 -2.49 10.86 5.41
CA ARG A 99 -1.67 9.73 5.82
C ARG A 99 -2.51 8.54 6.25
N ILE A 100 -1.95 7.36 6.04
CA ILE A 100 -2.58 6.10 6.39
C ILE A 100 -1.55 5.27 7.14
N LEU A 101 -1.99 4.61 8.21
CA LEU A 101 -1.17 3.63 8.92
C LEU A 101 -1.60 2.22 8.52
N LEU A 102 -0.63 1.41 8.12
CA LEU A 102 -0.83 -0.02 7.95
C LEU A 102 -0.21 -0.73 9.16
N ALA A 103 -1.06 -1.23 10.03
CA ALA A 103 -0.62 -1.94 11.24
C ALA A 103 -0.62 -3.45 10.95
N LEU A 104 0.48 -3.95 10.40
CA LEU A 104 0.57 -5.34 9.94
C LEU A 104 0.38 -6.35 11.06
N GLY A 105 0.75 -6.00 12.28
CA GLY A 105 0.58 -6.89 13.44
C GLY A 105 -0.86 -7.20 13.80
N LYS A 106 -1.82 -6.43 13.29
CA LYS A 106 -3.24 -6.70 13.51
C LYS A 106 -3.78 -7.83 12.64
N ASN A 107 -3.04 -8.25 11.63
CA ASN A 107 -3.38 -9.42 10.82
C ASN A 107 -2.64 -10.63 11.37
N GLN A 108 -3.34 -11.74 11.54
CA GLN A 108 -2.76 -12.94 12.14
C GLN A 108 -1.59 -13.50 11.34
N GLN A 109 -1.73 -13.57 10.03
CA GLN A 109 -0.68 -14.11 9.15
C GLN A 109 0.55 -13.19 9.13
N ALA A 110 0.34 -11.89 8.97
CA ALA A 110 1.43 -10.93 8.97
C ALA A 110 2.08 -10.82 10.35
N GLY A 111 1.28 -10.86 11.42
CA GLY A 111 1.78 -10.84 12.77
C GLY A 111 2.69 -12.04 13.09
N THR A 112 2.32 -13.23 12.61
CA THR A 112 3.14 -14.42 12.76
C THR A 112 4.49 -14.28 12.05
N LEU A 113 4.47 -13.73 10.85
CA LEU A 113 5.70 -13.48 10.10
C LEU A 113 6.58 -12.45 10.82
N LEU A 114 5.99 -11.40 11.38
CA LEU A 114 6.72 -10.35 12.10
C LEU A 114 7.34 -10.84 13.41
N GLU A 115 6.94 -12.00 13.92
CA GLU A 115 7.63 -12.64 15.05
C GLU A 115 9.01 -13.16 14.63
N ARG A 116 9.22 -13.42 13.36
CA ARG A 116 10.44 -14.03 12.83
C ARG A 116 11.33 -13.06 12.09
N ILE A 117 10.79 -11.98 11.56
CA ILE A 117 11.55 -10.98 10.81
C ILE A 117 11.22 -9.59 11.34
N GLU A 118 12.20 -8.69 11.19
CA GLU A 118 12.00 -7.27 11.41
C GLU A 118 12.01 -6.57 10.06
N LEU A 119 10.91 -5.91 9.74
CA LEU A 119 10.78 -5.13 8.52
C LEU A 119 11.54 -3.82 8.69
N ARG A 120 12.47 -3.52 7.79
CA ARG A 120 13.35 -2.35 7.90
C ARG A 120 12.96 -1.20 6.99
N ASP A 121 12.64 -1.51 5.74
CA ASP A 121 12.31 -0.47 4.77
C ASP A 121 11.53 -1.07 3.61
N ILE A 122 10.80 -0.21 2.91
CA ILE A 122 10.16 -0.53 1.64
C ILE A 122 10.53 0.59 0.69
N ARG A 123 11.20 0.25 -0.40
CA ARG A 123 11.62 1.24 -1.38
C ARG A 123 11.30 0.75 -2.80
N PHE A 124 11.37 1.66 -3.73
CA PHE A 124 10.97 1.42 -5.12
C PHE A 124 12.03 1.92 -6.08
N ASP A 125 12.19 1.21 -7.18
CA ASP A 125 12.95 1.69 -8.33
C ASP A 125 12.11 1.51 -9.59
N GLU A 126 12.69 1.76 -10.76
CA GLU A 126 11.94 1.69 -12.02
C GLU A 126 11.37 0.31 -12.33
N GLN A 127 11.93 -0.75 -11.75
CA GLN A 127 11.56 -2.12 -12.05
C GLN A 127 10.93 -2.87 -10.88
N TYR A 128 11.31 -2.55 -9.64
CA TYR A 128 10.97 -3.36 -8.47
C TYR A 128 10.48 -2.54 -7.29
N ALA A 129 9.58 -3.15 -6.53
CA ALA A 129 9.39 -2.82 -5.13
C ALA A 129 10.36 -3.71 -4.33
N ILE A 130 11.07 -3.11 -3.39
CA ILE A 130 12.14 -3.78 -2.64
C ILE A 130 11.79 -3.70 -1.16
N ILE A 131 11.70 -4.86 -0.54
CA ILE A 131 11.39 -4.98 0.89
C ILE A 131 12.65 -5.42 1.61
N ASP A 132 13.17 -4.56 2.48
CA ASP A 132 14.32 -4.86 3.31
C ASP A 132 13.88 -5.38 4.66
N PHE A 133 14.44 -6.50 5.10
CA PHE A 133 14.13 -7.08 6.39
C PHE A 133 15.34 -7.82 6.94
N VAL A 134 15.32 -8.06 8.25
CA VAL A 134 16.35 -8.86 8.93
C VAL A 134 15.65 -9.94 9.77
N PRO A 135 16.27 -11.12 9.92
CA PRO A 135 15.74 -12.13 10.82
C PRO A 135 15.82 -11.63 12.27
N LYS A 136 14.80 -11.93 13.05
CA LYS A 136 14.84 -11.68 14.49
C LYS A 136 15.61 -12.79 15.18
N ALA A 137 16.41 -12.41 16.16
CA ALA A 137 17.03 -13.35 17.05
C ALA A 137 15.96 -14.04 17.89
N ILE A 138 16.01 -15.35 17.96
CA ILE A 138 15.07 -16.16 18.75
C ILE A 138 15.74 -16.54 20.07
#